data_696702d6e598475f00e2150f03ed3c4e
#
_entry.id   696702d6e598475f00e2150f03ed3c4e
#
_cell.length_a   1.000
_cell.length_b   1.000
_cell.length_c   1.000
_cell.angle_alpha   90.00
_cell.angle_beta   90.00
_cell.angle_gamma   90.00
#
_symmetry.space_group_name_H-M   'P 1'
#
loop_
_entity.id
_entity.type
_entity.pdbx_description
1 polymer ?
#
loop_
_entity_poly.entity_id
_entity_poly.type
_entity_poly.pdbx_seq_one_letter_code
_entity_poly.pdbx_strand_id
1 'polypeptide(L)'
;MRRIFASFLPLFLFPLVLSGQNPSALLAKAEVAAVQQSAFCRMKMKAERQRYTREMELRTWSMGNTYSLVQILAPERDAGMVYMKADKALMTYSPRTGKVMKLPSSMLMQGWMGTDAQFDNILGAASLSTDFTHSYQGKKTVNGLECHVIRCVPKPTTPVAHDHVDAYIGVQNESWGRLVFFDKKGGIAQQMDALHFQRFDGVLMPDQIRFTAKGGSQTTTLTILEWRKRPDLKASWFTEATMKKIDSL
;
A
#
# COMPACT_ATOMS: atom_id res chain seq x y z
N MET A 1 -65.73 -45.41 8.96
CA MET A 1 -64.27 -45.35 9.26
C MET A 1 -63.55 -44.79 8.10
N ARG A 2 -63.20 -43.46 8.18
CA ARG A 2 -62.44 -42.75 7.14
C ARG A 2 -60.97 -42.59 7.64
N ARG A 3 -60.05 -43.29 6.99
CA ARG A 3 -58.60 -43.16 7.28
C ARG A 3 -58.06 -41.94 6.55
N ILE A 4 -57.58 -40.96 7.33
CA ILE A 4 -56.85 -39.77 6.84
C ILE A 4 -55.35 -40.15 6.68
N PHE A 5 -54.85 -40.23 5.45
CA PHE A 5 -53.43 -40.37 5.17
C PHE A 5 -52.78 -38.97 5.26
N ALA A 6 -52.00 -38.76 6.30
CA ALA A 6 -51.14 -37.56 6.39
C ALA A 6 -49.88 -37.82 5.56
N SER A 7 -49.76 -37.08 4.46
CA SER A 7 -48.58 -37.09 3.59
C SER A 7 -47.51 -36.23 4.22
N PHE A 8 -46.45 -36.83 4.75
CA PHE A 8 -45.27 -36.15 5.25
C PHE A 8 -44.37 -35.79 4.04
N LEU A 9 -44.27 -34.49 3.68
CA LEU A 9 -43.37 -33.99 2.69
C LEU A 9 -42.01 -33.70 3.36
N PRO A 10 -40.91 -34.40 3.02
CA PRO A 10 -39.61 -34.10 3.61
C PRO A 10 -39.09 -32.74 3.09
N LEU A 11 -38.92 -31.80 4.01
CA LEU A 11 -38.28 -30.50 3.77
C LEU A 11 -36.78 -30.74 3.55
N PHE A 12 -36.34 -30.78 2.28
CA PHE A 12 -34.93 -30.82 1.92
C PHE A 12 -34.31 -29.46 2.22
N LEU A 13 -33.64 -29.34 3.37
CA LEU A 13 -32.70 -28.25 3.64
C LEU A 13 -31.48 -28.43 2.71
N PHE A 14 -31.49 -27.72 1.59
CA PHE A 14 -30.27 -27.53 0.80
C PHE A 14 -29.27 -26.70 1.65
N PRO A 15 -28.07 -27.23 1.99
CA PRO A 15 -27.06 -26.37 2.57
C PRO A 15 -26.70 -25.30 1.54
N LEU A 16 -26.98 -24.02 1.86
CA LEU A 16 -26.39 -22.90 1.16
C LEU A 16 -24.87 -23.03 1.34
N VAL A 17 -24.19 -23.56 0.33
CA VAL A 17 -22.74 -23.44 0.21
C VAL A 17 -22.49 -21.96 -0.02
N LEU A 18 -22.25 -21.22 1.06
CA LEU A 18 -21.67 -19.89 0.99
C LEU A 18 -20.30 -20.11 0.32
N SER A 19 -20.22 -19.81 -0.96
CA SER A 19 -18.95 -19.72 -1.69
C SER A 19 -18.14 -18.61 -1.00
N GLY A 20 -17.37 -19.00 0.02
CA GLY A 20 -16.58 -18.07 0.80
C GLY A 20 -15.54 -17.41 -0.12
N GLN A 21 -15.63 -16.11 -0.28
CA GLN A 21 -14.61 -15.34 -0.97
C GLN A 21 -13.27 -15.63 -0.28
N ASN A 22 -12.25 -16.03 -1.04
CA ASN A 22 -10.91 -16.25 -0.50
C ASN A 22 -10.22 -14.90 -0.29
N PRO A 23 -10.09 -14.41 0.97
CA PRO A 23 -9.53 -13.09 1.24
C PRO A 23 -8.10 -12.93 0.75
N SER A 24 -7.28 -13.98 0.88
CA SER A 24 -5.88 -13.97 0.44
C SER A 24 -5.78 -13.81 -1.07
N ALA A 25 -6.66 -14.46 -1.84
CA ALA A 25 -6.67 -14.36 -3.29
C ALA A 25 -7.09 -12.95 -3.75
N LEU A 26 -8.06 -12.33 -3.08
CA LEU A 26 -8.48 -10.94 -3.39
C LEU A 26 -7.36 -9.95 -3.12
N LEU A 27 -6.68 -10.08 -1.98
CA LEU A 27 -5.52 -9.23 -1.65
C LEU A 27 -4.37 -9.44 -2.63
N ALA A 28 -4.03 -10.70 -2.94
CA ALA A 28 -2.97 -11.01 -3.89
C ALA A 28 -3.23 -10.38 -5.26
N LYS A 29 -4.47 -10.44 -5.77
CA LYS A 29 -4.84 -9.76 -7.03
C LYS A 29 -4.65 -8.25 -6.95
N ALA A 30 -5.11 -7.61 -5.86
CA ALA A 30 -4.98 -6.17 -5.68
C ALA A 30 -3.52 -5.73 -5.55
N GLU A 31 -2.65 -6.56 -4.97
CA GLU A 31 -1.22 -6.28 -4.81
C GLU A 31 -0.40 -6.58 -6.06
N VAL A 32 -0.73 -7.62 -6.86
CA VAL A 32 -0.02 -7.93 -8.12
C VAL A 32 0.02 -6.70 -9.03
N ALA A 33 -1.06 -5.93 -9.04
CA ALA A 33 -1.15 -4.74 -9.85
C ALA A 33 -0.15 -3.64 -9.45
N ALA A 34 0.17 -3.51 -8.16
CA ALA A 34 0.93 -2.37 -7.64
C ALA A 34 2.30 -2.73 -7.04
N VAL A 35 2.46 -3.92 -6.45
CA VAL A 35 3.60 -4.23 -5.57
C VAL A 35 4.47 -5.39 -6.07
N GLN A 36 3.89 -6.39 -6.75
CA GLN A 36 4.64 -7.61 -7.12
C GLN A 36 5.46 -7.49 -8.40
N GLN A 37 5.39 -6.37 -9.11
CA GLN A 37 6.16 -6.17 -10.35
C GLN A 37 7.35 -5.24 -10.10
N SER A 38 8.46 -5.52 -10.79
CA SER A 38 9.53 -4.54 -10.89
C SER A 38 9.04 -3.35 -11.70
N ALA A 39 9.17 -2.16 -11.13
CA ALA A 39 8.58 -0.95 -11.71
C ALA A 39 9.44 0.28 -11.50
N PHE A 40 9.25 1.24 -12.40
CA PHE A 40 9.61 2.64 -12.24
C PHE A 40 8.33 3.44 -12.03
N CYS A 41 8.37 4.42 -11.13
CA CYS A 41 7.26 5.34 -10.93
C CYS A 41 7.79 6.76 -10.71
N ARG A 42 7.12 7.75 -11.32
CA ARG A 42 7.30 9.18 -11.04
C ARG A 42 6.01 9.70 -10.43
N MET A 43 6.13 10.43 -9.34
CA MET A 43 4.96 10.88 -8.59
C MET A 43 5.17 12.24 -7.96
N LYS A 44 4.07 12.92 -7.69
CA LYS A 44 4.01 14.14 -6.88
C LYS A 44 3.33 13.86 -5.56
N MET A 45 3.82 14.50 -4.51
CA MET A 45 3.16 14.52 -3.20
C MET A 45 2.86 15.96 -2.81
N LYS A 46 1.62 16.19 -2.34
CA LYS A 46 1.18 17.47 -1.81
C LYS A 46 0.68 17.25 -0.39
N ALA A 47 1.43 17.75 0.58
CA ALA A 47 1.05 17.72 1.99
C ALA A 47 0.42 19.07 2.38
N GLU A 48 -0.87 19.06 2.71
CA GLU A 48 -1.63 20.23 3.11
C GLU A 48 -1.64 20.37 4.63
N ARG A 49 -1.20 21.52 5.12
CA ARG A 49 -1.09 21.87 6.53
C ARG A 49 -1.84 23.18 6.78
N GLN A 50 -2.24 23.44 8.01
CA GLN A 50 -3.00 24.67 8.35
C GLN A 50 -2.29 25.96 7.92
N ARG A 51 -0.94 25.99 7.93
CA ARG A 51 -0.16 27.21 7.70
C ARG A 51 0.69 27.17 6.43
N TYR A 52 0.85 26.02 5.79
CA TYR A 52 1.68 25.86 4.59
C TYR A 52 1.26 24.63 3.80
N THR A 53 1.63 24.63 2.52
CA THR A 53 1.58 23.45 1.66
C THR A 53 3.00 23.07 1.31
N ARG A 54 3.31 21.77 1.37
CA ARG A 54 4.57 21.21 0.93
C ARG A 54 4.35 20.32 -0.28
N GLU A 55 5.04 20.63 -1.36
CA GLU A 55 5.03 19.84 -2.57
C GLU A 55 6.39 19.16 -2.78
N MET A 56 6.36 17.93 -3.23
CA MET A 56 7.54 17.13 -3.54
C MET A 56 7.32 16.38 -4.84
N GLU A 57 8.39 16.21 -5.61
CA GLU A 57 8.39 15.32 -6.75
C GLU A 57 9.43 14.22 -6.54
N LEU A 58 9.05 12.99 -6.86
CA LEU A 58 9.81 11.80 -6.58
C LEU A 58 9.89 10.92 -7.82
N ARG A 59 10.96 10.15 -7.93
CA ARG A 59 11.01 8.97 -8.79
C ARG A 59 11.42 7.75 -7.97
N THR A 60 10.85 6.62 -8.31
CA THR A 60 11.07 5.37 -7.56
C THR A 60 11.36 4.22 -8.50
N TRP A 61 12.16 3.29 -8.02
CA TRP A 61 12.40 1.99 -8.64
C TRP A 61 12.11 0.93 -7.58
N SER A 62 11.34 -0.06 -7.92
CA SER A 62 10.97 -1.14 -6.99
C SER A 62 11.10 -2.50 -7.65
N MET A 63 11.40 -3.52 -6.84
CA MET A 63 11.36 -4.91 -7.22
C MET A 63 10.67 -5.69 -6.09
N GLY A 64 9.38 -5.94 -6.29
CA GLY A 64 8.50 -6.42 -5.23
C GLY A 64 8.46 -5.47 -4.05
N ASN A 65 8.24 -6.01 -2.87
CA ASN A 65 8.30 -5.29 -1.59
C ASN A 65 9.66 -5.45 -0.87
N THR A 66 10.64 -6.07 -1.52
CA THR A 66 11.97 -6.35 -0.93
C THR A 66 12.96 -5.24 -1.25
N TYR A 67 12.90 -4.70 -2.47
CA TYR A 67 13.85 -3.69 -2.94
C TYR A 67 13.09 -2.45 -3.41
N SER A 68 13.51 -1.29 -2.94
CA SER A 68 12.95 -0.01 -3.37
C SER A 68 14.02 1.08 -3.27
N LEU A 69 14.08 1.95 -4.26
CA LEU A 69 14.90 3.14 -4.27
C LEU A 69 14.01 4.32 -4.61
N VAL A 70 14.05 5.35 -3.79
CA VAL A 70 13.27 6.58 -3.93
C VAL A 70 14.22 7.75 -4.00
N GLN A 71 14.13 8.56 -5.05
CA GLN A 71 14.87 9.80 -5.17
C GLN A 71 13.95 10.99 -5.13
N ILE A 72 14.33 12.03 -4.40
CA ILE A 72 13.65 13.31 -4.39
C ILE A 72 14.15 14.16 -5.55
N LEU A 73 13.23 14.65 -6.39
CA LEU A 73 13.52 15.55 -7.51
C LEU A 73 13.26 17.01 -7.14
N ALA A 74 12.25 17.27 -6.32
CA ALA A 74 11.87 18.59 -5.83
C ALA A 74 11.31 18.50 -4.39
N PRO A 75 11.42 19.56 -3.59
CA PRO A 75 12.02 20.87 -3.84
C PRO A 75 13.56 20.83 -3.86
N GLU A 76 14.18 21.88 -4.39
CA GLU A 76 15.64 21.99 -4.58
C GLU A 76 16.45 21.70 -3.31
N ARG A 77 16.00 22.16 -2.14
CA ARG A 77 16.68 21.93 -0.85
C ARG A 77 16.85 20.44 -0.51
N ASP A 78 15.95 19.58 -1.00
CA ASP A 78 15.89 18.15 -0.72
C ASP A 78 16.25 17.31 -1.97
N ALA A 79 16.42 17.97 -3.13
CA ALA A 79 16.71 17.32 -4.40
C ALA A 79 17.99 16.49 -4.35
N GLY A 80 17.97 15.34 -5.01
CA GLY A 80 19.08 14.39 -5.04
C GLY A 80 19.19 13.50 -3.79
N MET A 81 18.43 13.75 -2.73
CA MET A 81 18.37 12.80 -1.62
C MET A 81 17.76 11.47 -2.10
N VAL A 82 18.36 10.38 -1.66
CA VAL A 82 17.91 9.02 -2.01
C VAL A 82 17.66 8.22 -0.75
N TYR A 83 16.55 7.50 -0.75
CA TYR A 83 16.22 6.48 0.24
C TYR A 83 16.20 5.13 -0.45
N MET A 84 16.79 4.13 0.15
CA MET A 84 16.80 2.78 -0.39
C MET A 84 16.47 1.76 0.69
N LYS A 85 15.58 0.86 0.35
CA LYS A 85 15.35 -0.39 1.08
C LYS A 85 15.92 -1.52 0.22
N ALA A 86 16.81 -2.29 0.78
CA ALA A 86 17.39 -3.48 0.16
C ALA A 86 17.35 -4.62 1.17
N ASP A 87 16.45 -5.58 0.95
CA ASP A 87 16.10 -6.63 1.91
C ASP A 87 15.67 -6.00 3.26
N LYS A 88 16.45 -6.22 4.32
CA LYS A 88 16.20 -5.66 5.66
C LYS A 88 16.93 -4.33 5.93
N ALA A 89 17.81 -3.92 5.03
CA ALA A 89 18.58 -2.70 5.18
C ALA A 89 17.80 -1.50 4.68
N LEU A 90 17.71 -0.46 5.51
CA LEU A 90 17.20 0.86 5.15
C LEU A 90 18.36 1.84 5.13
N MET A 91 18.52 2.59 4.05
CA MET A 91 19.64 3.51 3.84
C MET A 91 19.14 4.84 3.27
N THR A 92 19.89 5.90 3.54
CA THR A 92 19.71 7.20 2.89
C THR A 92 21.04 7.72 2.38
N TYR A 93 21.00 8.41 1.24
CA TYR A 93 22.13 9.15 0.67
C TYR A 93 21.79 10.63 0.62
N SER A 94 22.73 11.46 1.03
CA SER A 94 22.64 12.91 0.91
C SER A 94 23.70 13.41 -0.08
N PRO A 95 23.31 14.03 -1.20
CA PRO A 95 24.27 14.56 -2.18
C PRO A 95 25.11 15.69 -1.57
N ARG A 96 24.55 16.46 -0.65
CA ARG A 96 25.25 17.57 0.01
C ARG A 96 26.47 17.12 0.82
N THR A 97 26.41 15.93 1.42
CA THR A 97 27.51 15.39 2.22
C THR A 97 28.27 14.27 1.53
N GLY A 98 27.74 13.75 0.40
CA GLY A 98 28.28 12.59 -0.32
C GLY A 98 28.21 11.27 0.46
N LYS A 99 27.50 11.25 1.61
CA LYS A 99 27.48 10.11 2.54
C LYS A 99 26.23 9.28 2.39
N VAL A 100 26.40 7.95 2.47
CA VAL A 100 25.32 6.99 2.71
C VAL A 100 25.28 6.66 4.20
N MET A 101 24.09 6.65 4.77
CA MET A 101 23.86 6.31 6.18
C MET A 101 22.83 5.19 6.28
N LYS A 102 23.07 4.22 7.14
CA LYS A 102 22.06 3.23 7.52
C LYS A 102 21.04 3.86 8.46
N LEU A 103 19.76 3.56 8.22
CA LEU A 103 18.65 3.99 9.05
C LEU A 103 18.13 2.79 9.85
N PRO A 104 17.68 2.98 11.09
CA PRO A 104 17.03 1.92 11.85
C PRO A 104 15.70 1.54 11.19
N SER A 105 15.34 0.25 11.20
CA SER A 105 14.09 -0.25 10.62
C SER A 105 12.84 0.36 11.26
N SER A 106 12.92 0.82 12.50
CA SER A 106 11.84 1.54 13.17
C SER A 106 11.43 2.84 12.48
N MET A 107 12.28 3.41 11.61
CA MET A 107 11.92 4.57 10.80
C MET A 107 10.85 4.28 9.77
N LEU A 108 10.68 3.03 9.34
CA LEU A 108 9.62 2.65 8.38
C LEU A 108 8.24 3.07 8.86
N MET A 109 8.01 3.11 10.17
CA MET A 109 6.74 3.48 10.80
C MET A 109 6.60 4.99 11.09
N GLN A 110 7.63 5.78 10.80
CA GLN A 110 7.60 7.23 11.01
C GLN A 110 7.05 7.96 9.79
N GLY A 111 6.47 9.15 10.01
CA GLY A 111 6.04 10.03 8.93
C GLY A 111 7.20 10.41 8.02
N TRP A 112 7.02 10.23 6.72
CA TRP A 112 8.05 10.50 5.73
C TRP A 112 8.09 11.99 5.38
N MET A 113 9.23 12.63 5.62
CA MET A 113 9.50 14.01 5.19
C MET A 113 8.44 15.05 5.63
N GLY A 114 7.77 14.82 6.79
CA GLY A 114 6.72 15.71 7.31
C GLY A 114 5.37 15.59 6.60
N THR A 115 5.15 14.49 5.91
CA THR A 115 3.87 14.10 5.28
C THR A 115 3.06 13.18 6.19
N ASP A 116 1.83 12.85 5.78
CA ASP A 116 0.99 11.86 6.46
C ASP A 116 1.26 10.43 5.95
N ALA A 117 2.10 10.29 4.92
CA ALA A 117 2.64 9.00 4.49
C ALA A 117 3.77 8.57 5.42
N GLN A 118 3.85 7.29 5.72
CA GLN A 118 4.99 6.70 6.44
C GLN A 118 6.09 6.29 5.45
N PHE A 119 7.32 6.10 5.93
CA PHE A 119 8.40 5.53 5.11
C PHE A 119 7.99 4.21 4.47
N ASP A 120 7.24 3.38 5.19
CA ASP A 120 6.69 2.11 4.70
C ASP A 120 5.76 2.29 3.50
N ASN A 121 4.90 3.29 3.51
CA ASN A 121 4.01 3.56 2.39
C ASN A 121 4.77 3.94 1.10
N ILE A 122 5.95 4.54 1.24
CA ILE A 122 6.75 5.03 0.11
C ILE A 122 7.76 3.97 -0.36
N LEU A 123 8.33 3.20 0.57
CA LEU A 123 9.36 2.19 0.28
C LEU A 123 8.80 0.77 0.14
N GLY A 124 7.53 0.54 0.51
CA GLY A 124 6.86 -0.75 0.46
C GLY A 124 7.52 -1.79 1.37
N ALA A 125 7.06 -1.98 2.61
CA ALA A 125 7.73 -2.88 3.54
C ALA A 125 7.00 -4.20 3.74
N ALA A 126 5.68 -4.20 3.79
CA ALA A 126 4.89 -5.39 4.08
C ALA A 126 3.86 -5.66 2.98
N SER A 127 3.67 -6.93 2.63
CA SER A 127 2.61 -7.38 1.74
C SER A 127 1.40 -7.81 2.57
N LEU A 128 0.25 -7.19 2.33
CA LEU A 128 -0.99 -7.57 3.00
C LEU A 128 -1.37 -9.02 2.71
N SER A 129 -1.08 -9.53 1.51
CA SER A 129 -1.42 -10.89 1.10
C SER A 129 -0.55 -11.97 1.72
N THR A 130 0.74 -11.69 2.00
CA THR A 130 1.70 -12.70 2.46
C THR A 130 2.06 -12.57 3.94
N ASP A 131 2.14 -11.35 4.47
CA ASP A 131 2.69 -11.10 5.81
C ASP A 131 1.61 -11.01 6.90
N PHE A 132 0.33 -11.15 6.51
CA PHE A 132 -0.82 -11.06 7.41
C PHE A 132 -1.67 -12.33 7.38
N THR A 133 -2.45 -12.53 8.42
CA THR A 133 -3.60 -13.45 8.44
C THR A 133 -4.86 -12.67 8.09
N HIS A 134 -5.83 -13.31 7.44
CA HIS A 134 -6.97 -12.63 6.83
C HIS A 134 -8.30 -13.15 7.36
N SER A 135 -9.27 -12.24 7.54
CA SER A 135 -10.67 -12.57 7.76
C SER A 135 -11.57 -11.67 6.92
N TYR A 136 -12.57 -12.29 6.25
CA TYR A 136 -13.53 -11.57 5.43
C TYR A 136 -14.58 -10.90 6.33
N GLN A 137 -14.82 -9.59 6.12
CA GLN A 137 -15.74 -8.77 6.95
C GLN A 137 -17.01 -8.36 6.20
N GLY A 138 -17.27 -8.93 5.01
CA GLY A 138 -18.42 -8.57 4.19
C GLY A 138 -18.10 -7.55 3.12
N LYS A 139 -19.14 -6.82 2.67
CA LYS A 139 -18.98 -5.76 1.67
C LYS A 139 -19.38 -4.39 2.23
N LYS A 140 -18.73 -3.33 1.76
CA LYS A 140 -19.09 -1.93 2.04
C LYS A 140 -18.81 -1.06 0.84
N THR A 141 -19.56 0.03 0.71
CA THR A 141 -19.31 1.05 -0.30
C THR A 141 -18.38 2.13 0.25
N VAL A 142 -17.33 2.45 -0.48
CA VAL A 142 -16.34 3.47 -0.13
C VAL A 142 -16.07 4.33 -1.36
N ASN A 143 -16.24 5.64 -1.24
CA ASN A 143 -16.05 6.60 -2.34
C ASN A 143 -16.83 6.20 -3.61
N GLY A 144 -18.05 5.65 -3.47
CA GLY A 144 -18.87 5.15 -4.57
C GLY A 144 -18.46 3.76 -5.13
N LEU A 145 -17.40 3.15 -4.62
CA LEU A 145 -16.93 1.84 -5.03
C LEU A 145 -17.44 0.76 -4.07
N GLU A 146 -18.17 -0.25 -4.56
CA GLU A 146 -18.49 -1.46 -3.77
C GLU A 146 -17.21 -2.27 -3.55
N CYS A 147 -16.88 -2.56 -2.28
CA CYS A 147 -15.64 -3.23 -1.90
C CYS A 147 -15.91 -4.46 -1.03
N HIS A 148 -15.12 -5.50 -1.23
CA HIS A 148 -14.88 -6.53 -0.22
C HIS A 148 -14.05 -5.94 0.92
N VAL A 149 -14.46 -6.16 2.17
CA VAL A 149 -13.69 -5.73 3.34
C VAL A 149 -12.97 -6.92 3.92
N ILE A 150 -11.65 -6.80 4.03
CA ILE A 150 -10.77 -7.85 4.54
C ILE A 150 -9.97 -7.29 5.70
N ARG A 151 -10.10 -7.91 6.87
CA ARG A 151 -9.24 -7.61 8.00
C ARG A 151 -7.94 -8.40 7.89
N CYS A 152 -6.83 -7.68 7.95
CA CYS A 152 -5.48 -8.19 7.85
C CYS A 152 -4.78 -7.99 9.20
N VAL A 153 -4.49 -9.07 9.93
CA VAL A 153 -3.77 -9.05 11.21
C VAL A 153 -2.33 -9.48 10.95
N PRO A 154 -1.31 -8.69 11.35
CA PRO A 154 0.08 -9.01 11.07
C PRO A 154 0.50 -10.32 11.72
N LYS A 155 1.28 -11.12 11.01
CA LYS A 155 1.92 -12.32 11.57
C LYS A 155 2.97 -11.90 12.61
N PRO A 156 3.31 -12.76 13.58
CA PRO A 156 4.29 -12.40 14.64
C PRO A 156 5.65 -11.94 14.14
N THR A 157 6.04 -12.35 12.93
CA THR A 157 7.32 -12.00 12.29
C THR A 157 7.26 -10.71 11.46
N THR A 158 6.07 -10.12 11.28
CA THR A 158 5.87 -8.92 10.46
C THR A 158 6.22 -7.67 11.27
N PRO A 159 7.24 -6.90 10.90
CA PRO A 159 7.73 -5.78 11.69
C PRO A 159 6.90 -4.51 11.45
N VAL A 160 5.65 -4.50 11.87
CA VAL A 160 4.72 -3.36 11.76
C VAL A 160 4.22 -2.90 13.13
N ALA A 161 3.83 -1.61 13.24
CA ALA A 161 3.38 -1.03 14.51
C ALA A 161 1.87 -1.09 14.71
N HIS A 162 1.10 -1.22 13.63
CA HIS A 162 -0.36 -1.27 13.70
C HIS A 162 -0.86 -2.64 14.20
N ASP A 163 -2.04 -2.64 14.80
CA ASP A 163 -2.70 -3.84 15.30
C ASP A 163 -3.27 -4.67 14.14
N HIS A 164 -3.99 -4.02 13.26
CA HIS A 164 -4.54 -4.61 12.04
C HIS A 164 -4.78 -3.56 10.96
N VAL A 165 -5.03 -4.03 9.74
CA VAL A 165 -5.44 -3.21 8.60
C VAL A 165 -6.77 -3.74 8.09
N ASP A 166 -7.76 -2.87 7.91
CA ASP A 166 -8.96 -3.20 7.14
C ASP A 166 -8.74 -2.75 5.69
N ALA A 167 -8.63 -3.72 4.78
CA ALA A 167 -8.44 -3.49 3.36
C ALA A 167 -9.77 -3.58 2.62
N TYR A 168 -10.08 -2.57 1.84
CA TYR A 168 -11.28 -2.46 1.01
C TYR A 168 -10.89 -2.68 -0.44
N ILE A 169 -11.21 -3.85 -0.99
CA ILE A 169 -10.86 -4.26 -2.35
C ILE A 169 -12.09 -4.16 -3.23
N GLY A 170 -12.01 -3.37 -4.30
CA GLY A 170 -13.13 -3.14 -5.21
C GLY A 170 -13.61 -4.42 -5.88
N VAL A 171 -14.92 -4.63 -5.86
CA VAL A 171 -15.57 -5.84 -6.43
C VAL A 171 -15.37 -5.91 -7.94
N GLN A 172 -15.44 -4.78 -8.64
CA GLN A 172 -15.37 -4.73 -10.10
C GLN A 172 -13.94 -4.52 -10.63
N ASN A 173 -13.15 -3.69 -9.95
CA ASN A 173 -11.85 -3.28 -10.44
C ASN A 173 -10.68 -4.09 -9.83
N GLU A 174 -10.98 -4.96 -8.86
CA GLU A 174 -10.00 -5.82 -8.16
C GLU A 174 -8.79 -5.06 -7.58
N SER A 175 -8.91 -3.74 -7.45
CA SER A 175 -7.88 -2.86 -6.87
C SER A 175 -8.32 -2.38 -5.48
N TRP A 176 -7.37 -1.96 -4.65
CA TRP A 176 -7.74 -1.43 -3.34
C TRP A 176 -8.35 -0.01 -3.48
N GLY A 177 -9.47 0.22 -2.76
CA GLY A 177 -10.14 1.52 -2.69
C GLY A 177 -9.84 2.29 -1.41
N ARG A 178 -9.58 1.56 -0.31
CA ARG A 178 -9.20 2.12 0.99
C ARG A 178 -8.39 1.12 1.79
N LEU A 179 -7.42 1.63 2.55
CA LEU A 179 -6.73 0.91 3.62
C LEU A 179 -6.89 1.69 4.92
N VAL A 180 -7.34 1.06 6.01
CA VAL A 180 -7.46 1.68 7.33
C VAL A 180 -6.56 0.94 8.30
N PHE A 181 -5.58 1.64 8.83
CA PHE A 181 -4.59 1.11 9.78
C PHE A 181 -5.02 1.44 11.21
N PHE A 182 -5.11 0.44 12.06
CA PHE A 182 -5.53 0.60 13.46
C PHE A 182 -4.35 0.46 14.41
N ASP A 183 -4.29 1.34 15.41
CA ASP A 183 -3.31 1.22 16.49
C ASP A 183 -3.72 0.15 17.52
N LYS A 184 -2.79 -0.25 18.39
CA LYS A 184 -3.03 -1.25 19.46
C LYS A 184 -4.08 -0.84 20.49
N LYS A 185 -4.57 0.40 20.45
CA LYS A 185 -5.65 0.90 21.31
C LYS A 185 -7.01 0.89 20.59
N GLY A 186 -7.05 0.37 19.34
CA GLY A 186 -8.26 0.29 18.50
C GLY A 186 -8.62 1.60 17.81
N GLY A 187 -7.78 2.63 17.89
CA GLY A 187 -7.97 3.89 17.18
C GLY A 187 -7.40 3.82 15.74
N ILE A 188 -7.95 4.65 14.83
CA ILE A 188 -7.38 4.79 13.48
C ILE A 188 -6.05 5.54 13.60
N ALA A 189 -4.97 4.88 13.19
CA ALA A 189 -3.63 5.44 13.13
C ALA A 189 -3.38 6.18 11.82
N GLN A 190 -3.85 5.59 10.69
CA GLN A 190 -3.72 6.14 9.35
C GLN A 190 -4.84 5.59 8.46
N GLN A 191 -5.27 6.38 7.49
CA GLN A 191 -6.14 5.94 6.40
C GLN A 191 -5.51 6.32 5.07
N MET A 192 -5.63 5.43 4.10
CA MET A 192 -5.28 5.66 2.70
C MET A 192 -6.54 5.47 1.85
N ASP A 193 -6.89 6.49 1.07
CA ASP A 193 -8.01 6.44 0.13
C ASP A 193 -7.51 6.52 -1.31
N ALA A 194 -7.92 5.58 -2.14
CA ALA A 194 -7.81 5.71 -3.58
C ALA A 194 -8.90 6.67 -4.09
N LEU A 195 -8.49 7.78 -4.69
CA LEU A 195 -9.41 8.83 -5.14
C LEU A 195 -9.73 8.70 -6.63
N HIS A 196 -8.77 8.24 -7.42
CA HIS A 196 -8.89 8.07 -8.85
C HIS A 196 -8.10 6.83 -9.28
N PHE A 197 -8.46 6.23 -10.43
CA PHE A 197 -7.83 5.02 -10.98
C PHE A 197 -7.46 5.25 -12.43
N GLN A 198 -6.26 4.82 -12.81
CA GLN A 198 -5.76 4.90 -14.17
C GLN A 198 -5.08 3.58 -14.58
N ARG A 199 -4.99 3.33 -15.90
CA ARG A 199 -4.20 2.22 -16.43
C ARG A 199 -2.82 2.71 -16.84
N PHE A 200 -1.79 2.03 -16.30
CA PHE A 200 -0.39 2.20 -16.70
C PHE A 200 0.15 0.83 -17.14
N ASP A 201 0.72 0.72 -18.32
CA ASP A 201 1.22 -0.55 -18.90
C ASP A 201 0.23 -1.71 -18.76
N GLY A 202 -1.07 -1.40 -18.97
CA GLY A 202 -2.17 -2.37 -18.87
C GLY A 202 -2.64 -2.69 -17.44
N VAL A 203 -1.96 -2.19 -16.42
CA VAL A 203 -2.29 -2.40 -15.00
C VAL A 203 -3.21 -1.29 -14.50
N LEU A 204 -4.40 -1.63 -14.00
CA LEU A 204 -5.30 -0.69 -13.35
C LEU A 204 -4.86 -0.51 -11.89
N MET A 205 -4.58 0.74 -11.51
CA MET A 205 -4.17 1.07 -10.14
C MET A 205 -4.65 2.45 -9.73
N PRO A 206 -4.72 2.77 -8.43
CA PRO A 206 -4.93 4.14 -7.99
C PRO A 206 -3.79 5.04 -8.47
N ASP A 207 -4.13 6.12 -9.17
CA ASP A 207 -3.17 7.17 -9.56
C ASP A 207 -3.23 8.40 -8.66
N GLN A 208 -4.31 8.53 -7.84
CA GLN A 208 -4.39 9.51 -6.77
C GLN A 208 -4.73 8.83 -5.44
N ILE A 209 -3.87 9.03 -4.45
CA ILE A 209 -3.96 8.41 -3.13
C ILE A 209 -3.90 9.50 -2.07
N ARG A 210 -4.92 9.56 -1.20
CA ARG A 210 -4.93 10.45 -0.04
C ARG A 210 -4.52 9.69 1.22
N PHE A 211 -3.54 10.21 1.91
CA PHE A 211 -3.13 9.78 3.24
C PHE A 211 -3.73 10.73 4.27
N THR A 212 -4.35 10.17 5.30
CA THR A 212 -4.88 10.89 6.44
C THR A 212 -4.32 10.25 7.70
N ALA A 213 -3.53 10.99 8.47
CA ALA A 213 -2.99 10.53 9.73
C ALA A 213 -4.02 10.65 10.86
N LYS A 214 -3.69 10.12 12.04
CA LYS A 214 -4.50 10.21 13.26
C LYS A 214 -4.96 11.64 13.52
N GLY A 215 -6.26 11.83 13.76
CA GLY A 215 -6.87 13.14 14.02
C GLY A 215 -7.47 13.83 12.80
N GLY A 216 -7.17 13.37 11.57
CA GLY A 216 -7.93 13.70 10.35
C GLY A 216 -7.87 15.15 9.84
N SER A 217 -7.17 16.07 10.54
CA SER A 217 -7.16 17.51 10.21
C SER A 217 -6.16 17.90 9.11
N GLN A 218 -5.28 16.98 8.73
CA GLN A 218 -4.23 17.20 7.74
C GLN A 218 -4.22 16.03 6.78
N THR A 219 -3.88 16.31 5.53
CA THR A 219 -3.84 15.28 4.48
C THR A 219 -2.61 15.44 3.60
N THR A 220 -2.18 14.33 3.04
CA THR A 220 -1.19 14.28 1.97
C THR A 220 -1.79 13.56 0.78
N THR A 221 -1.74 14.17 -0.40
CA THR A 221 -2.15 13.53 -1.65
C THR A 221 -0.92 13.16 -2.45
N LEU A 222 -0.84 11.89 -2.86
CA LEU A 222 0.13 11.38 -3.81
C LEU A 222 -0.56 11.23 -5.16
N THR A 223 0.07 11.73 -6.22
CA THR A 223 -0.38 11.58 -7.61
C THR A 223 0.70 10.90 -8.43
N ILE A 224 0.38 9.75 -9.03
CA ILE A 224 1.26 9.04 -9.95
C ILE A 224 1.20 9.74 -11.31
N LEU A 225 2.34 10.20 -11.80
CA LEU A 225 2.49 10.87 -13.09
C LEU A 225 2.89 9.88 -14.19
N GLU A 226 3.71 8.90 -13.83
CA GLU A 226 4.21 7.85 -14.72
C GLU A 226 4.40 6.57 -13.91
N TRP A 227 4.02 5.46 -14.48
CA TRP A 227 4.35 4.14 -13.97
C TRP A 227 4.60 3.21 -15.13
N ARG A 228 5.69 2.43 -15.06
CA ARG A 228 6.04 1.44 -16.08
C ARG A 228 6.73 0.24 -15.48
N LYS A 229 6.51 -0.91 -16.10
CA LYS A 229 7.21 -2.15 -15.73
C LYS A 229 8.69 -2.03 -16.03
N ARG A 230 9.52 -2.59 -15.16
CA ARG A 230 10.99 -2.64 -15.30
C ARG A 230 11.49 -4.07 -15.01
N PRO A 231 11.19 -5.04 -15.91
CA PRO A 231 11.60 -6.43 -15.73
C PRO A 231 13.12 -6.64 -15.78
N ASP A 232 13.84 -5.64 -16.23
CA ASP A 232 15.31 -5.57 -16.28
C ASP A 232 15.96 -5.33 -14.91
N LEU A 233 15.21 -4.83 -13.92
CA LEU A 233 15.74 -4.59 -12.57
C LEU A 233 16.12 -5.92 -11.90
N LYS A 234 17.30 -5.92 -11.26
CA LYS A 234 17.82 -7.05 -10.48
C LYS A 234 18.19 -6.58 -9.09
N ALA A 235 18.21 -7.48 -8.11
CA ALA A 235 18.63 -7.17 -6.74
C ALA A 235 20.01 -6.48 -6.68
N SER A 236 20.94 -6.88 -7.57
CA SER A 236 22.27 -6.30 -7.68
C SER A 236 22.29 -4.82 -8.13
N TRP A 237 21.18 -4.30 -8.60
CA TRP A 237 21.05 -2.87 -8.94
C TRP A 237 20.86 -2.00 -7.69
N PHE A 238 20.27 -2.54 -6.62
CA PHE A 238 19.99 -1.79 -5.39
C PHE A 238 21.21 -1.75 -4.47
N THR A 239 22.14 -0.82 -4.78
CA THR A 239 23.42 -0.67 -4.10
C THR A 239 23.70 0.78 -3.71
N GLU A 240 24.65 1.01 -2.80
CA GLU A 240 25.12 2.35 -2.47
C GLU A 240 25.71 3.08 -3.69
N ALA A 241 26.33 2.35 -4.61
CA ALA A 241 26.86 2.92 -5.84
C ALA A 241 25.73 3.46 -6.72
N THR A 242 24.61 2.73 -6.83
CA THR A 242 23.42 3.18 -7.53
C THR A 242 22.82 4.43 -6.89
N MET A 243 22.71 4.47 -5.55
CA MET A 243 22.22 5.66 -4.83
C MET A 243 23.01 6.92 -5.19
N LYS A 244 24.34 6.82 -5.30
CA LYS A 244 25.24 7.94 -5.59
C LYS A 244 25.22 8.40 -7.06
N LYS A 245 24.86 7.50 -7.98
CA LYS A 245 24.91 7.72 -9.43
C LYS A 245 23.51 7.81 -10.08
N ILE A 246 22.46 7.84 -9.30
CA ILE A 246 21.09 7.71 -9.80
C ILE A 246 20.70 8.80 -10.82
N ASP A 247 21.30 9.98 -10.73
CA ASP A 247 21.05 11.09 -11.68
C ASP A 247 21.64 10.85 -13.07
N SER A 248 22.60 9.92 -13.17
CA SER A 248 23.27 9.56 -14.44
C SER A 248 22.69 8.27 -15.06
N LEU A 249 21.69 7.65 -14.43
CA LEU A 249 20.99 6.45 -14.88
C LEU A 249 19.57 6.79 -15.39
#